data_44b9027d48760c43d0d699cfe2712ac4
#
_entry.id   44b9027d48760c43d0d699cfe2712ac4
#
_cell.length_a   1.000
_cell.length_b   1.000
_cell.length_c   1.000
_cell.angle_alpha   90.00
_cell.angle_beta   90.00
_cell.angle_gamma   90.00
#
_symmetry.space_group_name_H-M   'P 1'
#
loop_
_entity.id
_entity.type
_entity.pdbx_description
1 polymer ?
#
loop_
_entity_poly.entity_id
_entity_poly.type
_entity_poly.pdbx_seq_one_letter_code
_entity_poly.pdbx_strand_id
1 'polypeptide(L)'
;MGRPRAGRLAVVAVALGAMASAVSPIPPSPPAPGVQFVFTSDAHYGLTRPAFRGGRNVDAHTVNAALVARINALPATRFPNDGGIRAGELVGPIDFVAEGGDITNREEVAGGQWVQPASVSWRQFVADYVNGVHVADRGGHPAPVFIVPGNHEVSNAIGFYKPMHPLVDKTPLVDIFNRMTMPAVARTTSTYDSARDRVFFTRDVGGVHFVFLHVWPDSAMRARMTADLSRVARSTPVVVVTHDQPDAEAKHFVNPNGRHDINARDQFENMLADQFADGTSVDAPSTREQRALERFVSEHPQIRAYFHGNSNWNEFYEWRGPDHTIALHTFRVDSPMKGAASTADETKLSFQVATIDAAAVMTVREYLWNVDPRHPAAGVRWGAAVTVALRPYSHN
;
A
#
# COMPACT_ATOMS: atom_id res chain seq x y z
N MET A 1 9.27 -87.12 68.11
CA MET A 1 10.62 -86.51 68.00
C MET A 1 10.78 -86.01 66.56
N GLY A 2 10.80 -84.78 66.30
CA GLY A 2 10.97 -84.24 64.99
C GLY A 2 10.94 -82.69 65.02
N ARG A 3 12.12 -82.11 64.95
CA ARG A 3 12.31 -80.64 64.99
C ARG A 3 11.82 -79.96 63.71
N PRO A 4 11.22 -78.78 63.76
CA PRO A 4 10.82 -77.99 62.53
C PRO A 4 12.04 -77.23 62.00
N ARG A 5 12.12 -77.19 60.63
CA ARG A 5 13.08 -76.42 59.87
C ARG A 5 12.57 -74.99 59.73
N ALA A 6 13.41 -74.02 60.05
CA ALA A 6 13.20 -72.62 59.86
C ALA A 6 13.40 -72.25 58.39
N GLY A 7 12.38 -71.71 57.78
CA GLY A 7 12.45 -71.09 56.41
C GLY A 7 12.95 -69.64 56.49
N ARG A 8 13.98 -69.34 55.72
CA ARG A 8 14.49 -67.97 55.56
C ARG A 8 13.65 -67.23 54.47
N LEU A 9 12.97 -66.17 54.87
CA LEU A 9 12.40 -65.24 53.91
C LEU A 9 13.50 -64.31 53.31
N ALA A 10 13.68 -64.35 52.02
CA ALA A 10 14.52 -63.39 51.29
C ALA A 10 13.64 -62.15 50.90
N VAL A 11 13.99 -61.01 51.46
CA VAL A 11 13.37 -59.74 51.06
C VAL A 11 14.11 -59.23 49.83
N VAL A 12 13.42 -59.19 48.69
CA VAL A 12 13.92 -58.57 47.47
C VAL A 12 13.52 -57.09 47.51
N ALA A 13 14.47 -56.18 47.65
CA ALA A 13 14.27 -54.76 47.56
C ALA A 13 14.31 -54.37 46.06
N VAL A 14 13.17 -53.97 45.49
CA VAL A 14 13.10 -53.38 44.14
C VAL A 14 13.39 -51.90 44.24
N ALA A 15 14.55 -51.45 43.74
CA ALA A 15 14.90 -50.07 43.65
C ALA A 15 14.20 -49.50 42.36
N LEU A 16 13.16 -48.68 42.53
CA LEU A 16 12.60 -47.87 41.46
C LEU A 16 13.54 -46.68 41.19
N GLY A 17 14.33 -46.78 40.10
CA GLY A 17 15.08 -45.65 39.56
C GLY A 17 14.14 -44.70 38.81
N ALA A 18 13.87 -43.53 39.36
CA ALA A 18 13.17 -42.45 38.65
C ALA A 18 14.11 -41.88 37.57
N MET A 19 13.88 -42.27 36.31
CA MET A 19 14.49 -41.56 35.16
C MET A 19 13.81 -40.22 34.99
N ALA A 20 14.40 -39.15 35.47
CA ALA A 20 14.04 -37.79 35.14
C ALA A 20 14.46 -37.55 33.68
N SER A 21 13.53 -37.59 32.74
CA SER A 21 13.72 -37.12 31.34
C SER A 21 13.99 -35.64 31.38
N ALA A 22 15.22 -35.22 31.15
CA ALA A 22 15.55 -33.82 30.91
C ALA A 22 14.90 -33.39 29.61
N VAL A 23 13.82 -32.60 29.69
CA VAL A 23 13.22 -31.92 28.54
C VAL A 23 14.24 -30.86 28.13
N SER A 24 14.95 -31.10 27.03
CA SER A 24 15.79 -30.08 26.41
C SER A 24 14.92 -28.87 26.06
N PRO A 25 15.32 -27.65 26.42
CA PRO A 25 14.58 -26.46 26.01
C PRO A 25 14.50 -26.44 24.48
N ILE A 26 13.28 -26.33 23.96
CA ILE A 26 13.05 -26.11 22.51
C ILE A 26 13.81 -24.82 22.18
N PRO A 27 14.75 -24.83 21.21
CA PRO A 27 15.42 -23.62 20.80
C PRO A 27 14.36 -22.61 20.37
N PRO A 28 14.50 -21.32 20.71
CA PRO A 28 13.54 -20.29 20.26
C PRO A 28 13.44 -20.38 18.74
N SER A 29 12.22 -20.43 18.23
CA SER A 29 11.97 -20.38 16.79
C SER A 29 12.69 -19.16 16.23
N PRO A 30 13.39 -19.29 15.09
CA PRO A 30 14.01 -18.13 14.47
C PRO A 30 12.95 -17.04 14.33
N PRO A 31 13.29 -15.77 14.58
CA PRO A 31 12.34 -14.67 14.45
C PRO A 31 11.70 -14.75 13.07
N ALA A 32 10.37 -14.60 13.01
CA ALA A 32 9.64 -14.62 11.74
C ALA A 32 10.33 -13.64 10.78
N PRO A 33 10.58 -14.04 9.54
CA PRO A 33 11.20 -13.15 8.58
C PRO A 33 10.32 -11.91 8.46
N GLY A 34 10.86 -10.73 8.66
CA GLY A 34 10.17 -9.47 8.42
C GLY A 34 9.66 -9.38 6.98
N VAL A 35 9.07 -8.27 6.59
CA VAL A 35 8.57 -8.05 5.23
C VAL A 35 9.34 -6.92 4.55
N GLN A 36 9.52 -7.02 3.23
CA GLN A 36 10.11 -5.98 2.41
C GLN A 36 9.27 -5.78 1.16
N PHE A 37 8.85 -4.55 0.91
CA PHE A 37 8.01 -4.24 -0.23
C PHE A 37 8.40 -2.92 -0.89
N VAL A 38 7.97 -2.77 -2.15
CA VAL A 38 8.04 -1.52 -2.91
C VAL A 38 6.67 -0.87 -2.89
N PHE A 39 6.63 0.45 -2.71
CA PHE A 39 5.42 1.24 -2.86
C PHE A 39 5.58 2.27 -3.97
N THR A 40 4.67 2.23 -4.94
CA THR A 40 4.50 3.17 -6.06
C THR A 40 3.06 3.66 -6.10
N SER A 41 2.79 4.76 -6.80
CA SER A 41 1.44 5.28 -7.04
C SER A 41 1.41 6.21 -8.25
N ASP A 42 0.22 6.56 -8.71
CA ASP A 42 0.01 7.64 -9.67
C ASP A 42 0.74 7.42 -11.00
N ALA A 43 0.68 6.20 -11.51
CA ALA A 43 1.33 5.79 -12.76
C ALA A 43 0.76 6.48 -14.01
N HIS A 44 -0.49 6.95 -13.97
CA HIS A 44 -1.16 7.79 -14.94
C HIS A 44 -0.94 7.41 -16.42
N TYR A 45 -1.12 6.15 -16.77
CA TYR A 45 -1.14 5.72 -18.17
C TYR A 45 -2.19 6.51 -18.94
N GLY A 46 -1.85 6.94 -20.15
CA GLY A 46 -2.69 7.81 -20.98
C GLY A 46 -2.29 9.28 -20.90
N LEU A 47 -1.37 9.65 -20.02
CA LEU A 47 -0.73 10.97 -20.03
C LEU A 47 0.64 10.93 -20.72
N THR A 48 1.15 12.11 -21.01
CA THR A 48 2.53 12.34 -21.47
C THR A 48 3.28 13.18 -20.43
N ARG A 49 4.54 12.80 -20.18
CA ARG A 49 5.45 13.57 -19.37
C ARG A 49 6.18 14.61 -20.23
N PRO A 50 6.30 15.89 -19.79
CA PRO A 50 6.92 16.94 -20.61
C PRO A 50 8.36 16.62 -21.04
N ALA A 51 9.15 16.01 -20.16
CA ALA A 51 10.53 15.61 -20.45
C ALA A 51 10.91 14.34 -19.71
N PHE A 52 11.60 13.42 -20.41
CA PHE A 52 12.17 12.22 -19.81
C PHE A 52 13.34 11.71 -20.64
N ARG A 53 14.52 11.61 -20.02
CA ARG A 53 15.77 11.07 -20.63
C ARG A 53 16.09 11.69 -21.99
N GLY A 54 15.93 13.03 -22.11
CA GLY A 54 16.16 13.78 -23.33
C GLY A 54 14.99 13.77 -24.33
N GLY A 55 13.98 12.92 -24.13
CA GLY A 55 12.72 12.96 -24.89
C GLY A 55 11.78 14.06 -24.42
N ARG A 56 10.88 14.50 -25.29
CA ARG A 56 9.79 15.44 -24.97
C ARG A 56 8.44 14.78 -25.21
N ASN A 57 7.44 15.14 -24.39
CA ASN A 57 6.09 14.58 -24.43
C ASN A 57 6.13 13.04 -24.45
N VAL A 58 6.90 12.46 -23.51
CA VAL A 58 7.14 11.03 -23.45
C VAL A 58 5.91 10.36 -22.82
N ASP A 59 5.43 9.31 -23.47
CA ASP A 59 4.25 8.57 -23.02
C ASP A 59 4.49 7.83 -21.70
N ALA A 60 3.41 7.59 -20.96
CA ALA A 60 3.47 6.97 -19.65
C ALA A 60 4.00 5.54 -19.69
N HIS A 61 3.76 4.78 -20.76
CA HIS A 61 4.31 3.43 -20.92
C HIS A 61 5.85 3.45 -20.89
N THR A 62 6.47 4.35 -21.66
CA THR A 62 7.94 4.51 -21.68
C THR A 62 8.51 4.85 -20.30
N VAL A 63 7.87 5.76 -19.57
CA VAL A 63 8.31 6.20 -18.24
C VAL A 63 8.15 5.08 -17.21
N ASN A 64 6.97 4.46 -17.16
CA ASN A 64 6.67 3.41 -16.19
C ASN A 64 7.43 2.11 -16.47
N ALA A 65 7.63 1.73 -17.73
CA ALA A 65 8.49 0.60 -18.07
C ALA A 65 9.92 0.80 -17.55
N ALA A 66 10.44 2.04 -17.61
CA ALA A 66 11.74 2.37 -17.04
C ALA A 66 11.75 2.29 -15.50
N LEU A 67 10.66 2.69 -14.84
CA LEU A 67 10.48 2.54 -13.38
C LEU A 67 10.46 1.06 -13.00
N VAL A 68 9.65 0.23 -13.68
CA VAL A 68 9.58 -1.22 -13.44
C VAL A 68 10.92 -1.91 -13.67
N ALA A 69 11.68 -1.51 -14.68
CA ALA A 69 13.04 -2.01 -14.89
C ALA A 69 13.96 -1.69 -13.68
N ARG A 70 13.71 -0.58 -12.97
CA ARG A 70 14.44 -0.24 -11.73
C ARG A 70 13.99 -1.06 -10.54
N ILE A 71 12.70 -1.34 -10.42
CA ILE A 71 12.19 -2.29 -9.42
C ILE A 71 12.85 -3.65 -9.63
N ASN A 72 12.93 -4.13 -10.87
CA ASN A 72 13.54 -5.41 -11.20
C ASN A 72 15.05 -5.46 -10.92
N ALA A 73 15.75 -4.34 -10.99
CA ALA A 73 17.17 -4.23 -10.65
C ALA A 73 17.44 -4.05 -9.14
N LEU A 74 16.40 -3.73 -8.36
CA LEU A 74 16.52 -3.38 -6.95
C LEU A 74 17.18 -4.47 -6.08
N PRO A 75 16.90 -5.78 -6.25
CA PRO A 75 17.51 -6.83 -5.44
C PRO A 75 19.04 -6.84 -5.41
N ALA A 76 19.68 -6.41 -6.50
CA ALA A 76 21.13 -6.32 -6.62
C ALA A 76 21.72 -4.99 -6.07
N THR A 77 20.88 -4.07 -5.65
CA THR A 77 21.28 -2.78 -5.07
C THR A 77 21.55 -2.94 -3.57
N ARG A 78 22.46 -2.11 -3.02
CA ARG A 78 22.70 -2.07 -1.58
C ARG A 78 21.90 -0.94 -0.94
N PHE A 79 21.38 -1.20 0.26
CA PHE A 79 20.86 -0.14 1.13
C PHE A 79 21.99 0.83 1.53
N PRO A 80 21.67 2.09 1.81
CA PRO A 80 22.64 3.05 2.33
C PRO A 80 23.03 2.68 3.78
N ASN A 81 24.16 3.22 4.23
CA ASN A 81 24.59 3.11 5.64
C ASN A 81 23.91 4.20 6.49
N ASP A 82 22.58 4.18 6.55
CA ASP A 82 21.74 5.19 7.20
C ASP A 82 21.29 4.82 8.61
N GLY A 83 21.75 3.68 9.14
CA GLY A 83 21.35 3.17 10.45
C GLY A 83 19.96 2.51 10.48
N GLY A 84 19.24 2.50 9.36
CA GLY A 84 17.96 1.80 9.24
C GLY A 84 18.13 0.27 9.14
N ILE A 85 17.00 -0.44 9.09
CA ILE A 85 16.99 -1.90 8.97
C ILE A 85 17.78 -2.33 7.73
N ARG A 86 18.68 -3.30 7.91
CA ARG A 86 19.54 -3.86 6.86
C ARG A 86 20.47 -2.84 6.18
N ALA A 87 20.82 -1.74 6.87
CA ALA A 87 21.73 -0.74 6.35
C ALA A 87 23.04 -1.38 5.83
N GLY A 88 23.47 -1.01 4.61
CA GLY A 88 24.67 -1.56 3.94
C GLY A 88 24.51 -2.94 3.31
N GLU A 89 23.41 -3.67 3.56
CA GLU A 89 23.15 -4.99 2.95
C GLU A 89 22.59 -4.86 1.53
N LEU A 90 22.60 -5.97 0.77
CA LEU A 90 21.84 -6.05 -0.48
C LEU A 90 20.34 -5.96 -0.16
N VAL A 91 19.57 -5.28 -1.02
CA VAL A 91 18.11 -5.23 -0.91
C VAL A 91 17.54 -6.65 -0.96
N GLY A 92 17.96 -7.47 -1.94
CA GLY A 92 17.51 -8.86 -2.04
C GLY A 92 16.01 -8.99 -2.35
N PRO A 93 15.35 -10.07 -1.87
CA PRO A 93 13.96 -10.37 -2.21
C PRO A 93 12.98 -9.26 -1.83
N ILE A 94 11.95 -9.09 -2.66
CA ILE A 94 10.83 -8.17 -2.46
C ILE A 94 9.56 -9.00 -2.32
N ASP A 95 8.91 -8.94 -1.17
CA ASP A 95 7.75 -9.79 -0.87
C ASP A 95 6.52 -9.41 -1.72
N PHE A 96 6.36 -8.13 -2.06
CA PHE A 96 5.34 -7.63 -2.98
C PHE A 96 5.67 -6.21 -3.46
N VAL A 97 5.01 -5.79 -4.54
CA VAL A 97 4.92 -4.40 -4.97
C VAL A 97 3.50 -3.91 -4.72
N ALA A 98 3.34 -2.76 -4.09
CA ALA A 98 2.04 -2.11 -3.90
C ALA A 98 1.92 -0.89 -4.81
N GLU A 99 0.80 -0.77 -5.52
CA GLU A 99 0.43 0.35 -6.36
C GLU A 99 -0.75 1.10 -5.75
N GLY A 100 -0.54 2.37 -5.44
CA GLY A 100 -1.42 3.23 -4.64
C GLY A 100 -2.56 3.90 -5.41
N GLY A 101 -2.84 3.51 -6.65
CA GLY A 101 -3.96 4.06 -7.42
C GLY A 101 -3.56 5.19 -8.39
N ASP A 102 -4.54 5.77 -9.07
CA ASP A 102 -4.36 6.70 -10.17
C ASP A 102 -3.48 6.14 -11.29
N ILE A 103 -3.82 4.92 -11.67
CA ILE A 103 -3.08 4.14 -12.65
C ILE A 103 -3.43 4.60 -14.06
N THR A 104 -4.72 4.91 -14.31
CA THR A 104 -5.24 5.11 -15.66
C THR A 104 -5.90 6.48 -15.85
N ASN A 105 -5.77 7.01 -17.05
CA ASN A 105 -6.55 8.14 -17.49
C ASN A 105 -7.46 7.71 -18.63
N ARG A 106 -8.65 8.29 -18.66
CA ARG A 106 -9.61 8.01 -19.73
C ARG A 106 -9.27 8.77 -21.00
N GLU A 107 -9.84 8.31 -22.10
CA GLU A 107 -9.82 9.03 -23.34
C GLU A 107 -10.75 10.25 -23.28
N GLU A 108 -10.21 11.42 -23.63
CA GLU A 108 -10.98 12.60 -23.94
C GLU A 108 -10.25 13.47 -24.96
N VAL A 109 -11.01 14.21 -25.74
CA VAL A 109 -10.47 15.27 -26.59
C VAL A 109 -10.31 16.53 -25.75
N ALA A 110 -9.08 16.88 -25.42
CA ALA A 110 -8.76 18.07 -24.66
C ALA A 110 -7.99 19.04 -25.55
N GLY A 111 -8.66 20.12 -26.00
CA GLY A 111 -8.00 21.09 -26.86
C GLY A 111 -7.53 20.53 -28.20
N GLY A 112 -8.21 19.50 -28.71
CA GLY A 112 -7.89 18.84 -29.98
C GLY A 112 -6.87 17.69 -29.87
N GLN A 113 -6.42 17.36 -28.66
CA GLN A 113 -5.55 16.19 -28.41
C GLN A 113 -6.36 15.00 -27.93
N TRP A 114 -6.01 13.83 -28.41
CA TRP A 114 -6.54 12.58 -27.93
C TRP A 114 -5.75 12.10 -26.70
N VAL A 115 -6.48 11.78 -25.66
CA VAL A 115 -5.99 10.94 -24.55
C VAL A 115 -6.48 9.52 -24.84
N GLN A 116 -5.68 8.51 -24.60
CA GLN A 116 -6.09 7.14 -24.90
C GLN A 116 -7.23 6.66 -23.98
N PRO A 117 -8.05 5.68 -24.41
CA PRO A 117 -9.08 5.07 -23.55
C PRO A 117 -8.50 4.50 -22.27
N ALA A 118 -9.22 4.57 -21.15
CA ALA A 118 -8.80 4.00 -19.89
C ALA A 118 -8.51 2.50 -19.97
N SER A 119 -9.26 1.77 -20.81
CA SER A 119 -9.02 0.34 -21.09
C SER A 119 -7.69 0.07 -21.83
N VAL A 120 -7.20 1.02 -22.63
CA VAL A 120 -5.86 0.93 -23.24
C VAL A 120 -4.79 1.21 -22.19
N SER A 121 -4.95 2.27 -21.43
CA SER A 121 -4.08 2.64 -20.30
C SER A 121 -3.92 1.46 -19.33
N TRP A 122 -5.01 0.80 -19.00
CA TRP A 122 -5.01 -0.37 -18.14
C TRP A 122 -4.22 -1.55 -18.74
N ARG A 123 -4.37 -1.82 -20.03
CA ARG A 123 -3.59 -2.90 -20.69
C ARG A 123 -2.09 -2.61 -20.67
N GLN A 124 -1.68 -1.36 -20.83
CA GLN A 124 -0.28 -0.95 -20.71
C GLN A 124 0.24 -1.18 -19.29
N PHE A 125 -0.53 -0.77 -18.28
CA PHE A 125 -0.19 -1.04 -16.87
C PHE A 125 -0.04 -2.54 -16.60
N VAL A 126 -0.99 -3.35 -17.05
CA VAL A 126 -0.91 -4.82 -16.88
C VAL A 126 0.35 -5.38 -17.55
N ALA A 127 0.71 -4.89 -18.73
CA ALA A 127 1.93 -5.32 -19.41
C ALA A 127 3.19 -4.95 -18.63
N ASP A 128 3.28 -3.71 -18.13
CA ASP A 128 4.47 -3.19 -17.49
C ASP A 128 4.61 -3.64 -16.04
N TYR A 129 3.54 -3.53 -15.22
CA TYR A 129 3.58 -3.85 -13.80
C TYR A 129 3.23 -5.30 -13.52
N VAL A 130 2.02 -5.73 -13.92
CA VAL A 130 1.54 -7.07 -13.53
C VAL A 130 2.37 -8.17 -14.17
N ASN A 131 2.72 -8.00 -15.44
CA ASN A 131 3.51 -8.96 -16.20
C ASN A 131 5.00 -8.61 -16.26
N GLY A 132 5.39 -7.37 -15.96
CA GLY A 132 6.77 -6.88 -16.11
C GLY A 132 7.55 -6.84 -14.82
N VAL A 133 6.90 -6.90 -13.64
CA VAL A 133 7.61 -7.04 -12.36
C VAL A 133 8.08 -8.48 -12.22
N HIS A 134 9.41 -8.66 -12.13
CA HIS A 134 10.06 -9.99 -12.10
C HIS A 134 10.90 -10.22 -10.84
N VAL A 135 10.85 -9.29 -9.86
CA VAL A 135 11.52 -9.51 -8.58
C VAL A 135 10.95 -10.75 -7.89
N ALA A 136 11.80 -11.50 -7.22
CA ALA A 136 11.38 -12.66 -6.46
C ALA A 136 11.07 -12.29 -5.01
N ASP A 137 10.07 -12.95 -4.43
CA ASP A 137 9.82 -12.98 -3.01
C ASP A 137 10.85 -13.86 -2.27
N ARG A 138 10.74 -13.96 -0.96
CA ARG A 138 11.64 -14.82 -0.14
C ARG A 138 11.48 -16.31 -0.42
N GLY A 139 10.37 -16.73 -1.00
CA GLY A 139 10.12 -18.10 -1.45
C GLY A 139 10.68 -18.40 -2.83
N GLY A 140 11.23 -17.40 -3.52
CA GLY A 140 11.71 -17.51 -4.90
C GLY A 140 10.59 -17.46 -5.94
N HIS A 141 9.36 -17.09 -5.57
CA HIS A 141 8.25 -16.88 -6.50
C HIS A 141 8.23 -15.43 -6.99
N PRO A 142 7.63 -15.13 -8.14
CA PRO A 142 7.41 -13.76 -8.56
C PRO A 142 6.63 -12.97 -7.50
N ALA A 143 7.15 -11.80 -7.11
CA ALA A 143 6.47 -10.94 -6.14
C ALA A 143 5.12 -10.46 -6.70
N PRO A 144 4.01 -10.63 -5.96
CA PRO A 144 2.72 -10.15 -6.41
C PRO A 144 2.69 -8.62 -6.49
N VAL A 145 1.88 -8.09 -7.41
CA VAL A 145 1.55 -6.67 -7.48
C VAL A 145 0.17 -6.47 -6.85
N PHE A 146 0.11 -5.78 -5.72
CA PHE A 146 -1.14 -5.41 -5.04
C PHE A 146 -1.56 -4.01 -5.44
N ILE A 147 -2.83 -3.84 -5.78
CA ILE A 147 -3.33 -2.65 -6.45
C ILE A 147 -4.55 -2.12 -5.70
N VAL A 148 -4.57 -0.83 -5.40
CA VAL A 148 -5.78 -0.13 -4.96
C VAL A 148 -6.20 0.89 -6.03
N PRO A 149 -7.49 1.17 -6.20
CA PRO A 149 -7.92 2.21 -7.14
C PRO A 149 -7.75 3.60 -6.54
N GLY A 150 -7.39 4.55 -7.40
CA GLY A 150 -7.44 5.98 -7.11
C GLY A 150 -8.71 6.64 -7.64
N ASN A 151 -8.76 7.97 -7.57
CA ASN A 151 -9.90 8.73 -8.07
C ASN A 151 -10.02 8.63 -9.60
N HIS A 152 -8.92 8.46 -10.32
CA HIS A 152 -8.94 8.30 -11.77
C HIS A 152 -9.62 7.00 -12.22
N GLU A 153 -9.48 5.91 -11.49
CA GLU A 153 -10.21 4.67 -11.78
C GLU A 153 -11.68 4.76 -11.42
N VAL A 154 -12.02 5.40 -10.29
CA VAL A 154 -13.38 5.45 -9.77
C VAL A 154 -14.24 6.45 -10.52
N SER A 155 -13.73 7.66 -10.77
CA SER A 155 -14.44 8.71 -11.52
C SER A 155 -14.08 8.78 -12.99
N ASN A 156 -13.07 8.03 -13.41
CA ASN A 156 -12.49 8.08 -14.75
C ASN A 156 -11.94 9.48 -15.08
N ALA A 157 -11.28 10.09 -14.11
CA ALA A 157 -10.82 11.48 -14.16
C ALA A 157 -9.61 11.66 -15.08
N ILE A 158 -9.60 12.76 -15.81
CA ILE A 158 -8.45 13.20 -16.63
C ILE A 158 -7.88 14.56 -16.21
N GLY A 159 -8.41 15.12 -15.16
CA GLY A 159 -8.00 16.42 -14.61
C GLY A 159 -9.18 17.21 -14.09
N PHE A 160 -8.93 17.90 -13.03
CA PHE A 160 -9.93 18.65 -12.26
C PHE A 160 -10.72 19.69 -13.07
N TYR A 161 -10.10 20.30 -14.07
CA TYR A 161 -10.70 21.35 -14.91
C TYR A 161 -11.38 20.80 -16.17
N LYS A 162 -11.46 19.51 -16.35
CA LYS A 162 -12.02 18.85 -17.53
C LYS A 162 -13.36 18.22 -17.22
N PRO A 163 -14.28 18.12 -18.22
CA PRO A 163 -15.50 17.35 -18.07
C PRO A 163 -15.19 15.92 -17.62
N MET A 164 -15.78 15.50 -16.49
CA MET A 164 -15.69 14.14 -16.02
C MET A 164 -17.03 13.44 -16.17
N HIS A 165 -16.96 12.21 -16.68
CA HIS A 165 -18.10 11.30 -16.73
C HIS A 165 -17.78 10.12 -15.83
N PRO A 166 -18.17 10.17 -14.54
CA PRO A 166 -17.88 9.10 -13.58
C PRO A 166 -18.28 7.75 -14.14
N LEU A 167 -17.37 6.79 -14.07
CA LEU A 167 -17.57 5.39 -14.48
C LEU A 167 -17.94 5.20 -15.98
N VAL A 168 -17.58 6.12 -16.87
CA VAL A 168 -17.80 5.93 -18.30
C VAL A 168 -17.05 4.70 -18.83
N ASP A 169 -15.79 4.51 -18.41
CA ASP A 169 -15.02 3.30 -18.70
C ASP A 169 -14.57 2.66 -17.40
N LYS A 170 -15.35 1.72 -16.90
CA LYS A 170 -15.09 0.99 -15.64
C LYS A 170 -14.04 -0.10 -15.77
N THR A 171 -13.48 -0.34 -16.96
CA THR A 171 -12.60 -1.50 -17.21
C THR A 171 -11.47 -1.61 -16.19
N PRO A 172 -10.70 -0.55 -15.88
CA PRO A 172 -9.63 -0.63 -14.89
C PRO A 172 -10.15 -1.00 -13.50
N LEU A 173 -11.19 -0.31 -13.03
CA LEU A 173 -11.77 -0.53 -11.71
C LEU A 173 -12.32 -1.96 -11.53
N VAL A 174 -13.01 -2.47 -12.53
CA VAL A 174 -13.56 -3.83 -12.54
C VAL A 174 -12.45 -4.88 -12.50
N ASP A 175 -11.39 -4.68 -13.27
CA ASP A 175 -10.29 -5.64 -13.31
C ASP A 175 -9.45 -5.58 -12.01
N ILE A 176 -9.21 -4.41 -11.43
CA ILE A 176 -8.61 -4.26 -10.10
C ILE A 176 -9.46 -5.01 -9.05
N PHE A 177 -10.78 -4.79 -9.05
CA PHE A 177 -11.67 -5.47 -8.13
C PHE A 177 -11.56 -6.99 -8.27
N ASN A 178 -11.68 -7.53 -9.47
CA ASN A 178 -11.61 -8.97 -9.72
C ASN A 178 -10.26 -9.57 -9.30
N ARG A 179 -9.16 -8.91 -9.64
CA ARG A 179 -7.80 -9.38 -9.31
C ARG A 179 -7.52 -9.38 -7.82
N MET A 180 -7.92 -8.32 -7.12
CA MET A 180 -7.54 -8.11 -5.73
C MET A 180 -8.48 -8.82 -4.76
N THR A 181 -9.80 -8.84 -5.04
CA THR A 181 -10.81 -9.44 -4.16
C THR A 181 -11.15 -10.89 -4.52
N MET A 182 -10.82 -11.33 -5.73
CA MET A 182 -11.08 -12.69 -6.23
C MET A 182 -12.51 -13.18 -5.91
N PRO A 183 -13.56 -12.47 -6.35
CA PRO A 183 -14.94 -12.85 -6.04
C PRO A 183 -15.27 -14.19 -6.68
N ALA A 184 -16.18 -14.96 -6.07
CA ALA A 184 -16.61 -16.27 -6.61
C ALA A 184 -17.14 -16.19 -8.06
N VAL A 185 -17.73 -15.04 -8.42
CA VAL A 185 -18.11 -14.71 -9.80
C VAL A 185 -17.49 -13.39 -10.17
N ALA A 186 -16.61 -13.41 -11.17
CA ALA A 186 -15.96 -12.21 -11.66
C ALA A 186 -16.98 -11.17 -12.13
N ARG A 187 -16.76 -9.91 -11.81
CA ARG A 187 -17.58 -8.79 -12.31
C ARG A 187 -17.19 -8.46 -13.74
N THR A 188 -18.21 -8.01 -14.47
CA THR A 188 -18.03 -7.35 -15.78
C THR A 188 -18.37 -5.88 -15.65
N THR A 189 -18.08 -5.07 -16.64
CA THR A 189 -18.46 -3.65 -16.66
C THR A 189 -19.97 -3.43 -16.54
N SER A 190 -20.78 -4.42 -16.92
CA SER A 190 -22.25 -4.37 -16.81
C SER A 190 -22.79 -4.88 -15.46
N THR A 191 -22.05 -5.73 -14.74
CA THR A 191 -22.49 -6.32 -13.47
C THR A 191 -21.83 -5.69 -12.24
N TYR A 192 -20.81 -4.87 -12.45
CA TYR A 192 -20.11 -4.15 -11.37
C TYR A 192 -21.01 -3.05 -10.78
N ASP A 193 -21.18 -3.10 -9.47
CA ASP A 193 -21.93 -2.11 -8.69
C ASP A 193 -20.94 -1.27 -7.87
N SER A 194 -20.74 -0.03 -8.26
CA SER A 194 -19.76 0.87 -7.64
C SER A 194 -20.01 1.19 -6.15
N ALA A 195 -21.23 1.00 -5.66
CA ALA A 195 -21.56 1.19 -4.25
C ALA A 195 -21.20 -0.03 -3.40
N ARG A 196 -21.34 -1.24 -3.95
CA ARG A 196 -21.14 -2.52 -3.26
C ARG A 196 -19.80 -3.18 -3.55
N ASP A 197 -19.39 -3.17 -4.82
CA ASP A 197 -18.19 -3.87 -5.29
C ASP A 197 -16.94 -2.98 -5.12
N ARG A 198 -16.70 -2.51 -3.89
CA ARG A 198 -15.55 -1.68 -3.56
C ARG A 198 -14.35 -2.55 -3.21
N VAL A 199 -13.17 -2.13 -3.65
CA VAL A 199 -11.92 -2.85 -3.38
C VAL A 199 -11.60 -2.79 -1.89
N PHE A 200 -11.53 -3.97 -1.29
CA PHE A 200 -11.07 -4.19 0.07
C PHE A 200 -10.49 -5.59 0.15
N PHE A 201 -9.24 -5.70 0.50
CA PHE A 201 -8.61 -7.00 0.75
C PHE A 201 -7.47 -6.85 1.76
N THR A 202 -7.08 -7.94 2.38
CA THR A 202 -6.00 -7.96 3.37
C THR A 202 -4.99 -9.03 3.06
N ARG A 203 -3.76 -8.87 3.57
CA ARG A 203 -2.67 -9.84 3.46
C ARG A 203 -1.85 -9.83 4.74
N ASP A 204 -1.59 -11.02 5.27
CA ASP A 204 -0.64 -11.22 6.37
C ASP A 204 0.71 -11.61 5.80
N VAL A 205 1.71 -10.75 5.98
CA VAL A 205 3.07 -10.98 5.48
C VAL A 205 4.07 -10.62 6.58
N GLY A 206 4.97 -11.54 6.92
CA GLY A 206 6.05 -11.27 7.85
C GLY A 206 5.63 -10.82 9.26
N GLY A 207 4.42 -11.21 9.72
CA GLY A 207 3.87 -10.82 11.02
C GLY A 207 3.19 -9.44 11.02
N VAL A 208 2.98 -8.85 9.86
CA VAL A 208 2.27 -7.59 9.65
C VAL A 208 0.97 -7.84 8.91
N HIS A 209 -0.10 -7.21 9.34
CA HIS A 209 -1.39 -7.25 8.67
C HIS A 209 -1.54 -6.03 7.76
N PHE A 210 -1.57 -6.26 6.46
CA PHE A 210 -1.76 -5.23 5.43
C PHE A 210 -3.22 -5.13 5.05
N VAL A 211 -3.77 -3.90 5.06
CA VAL A 211 -5.14 -3.59 4.64
C VAL A 211 -5.08 -2.69 3.42
N PHE A 212 -5.64 -3.16 2.32
CA PHE A 212 -5.71 -2.44 1.05
C PHE A 212 -7.12 -1.93 0.80
N LEU A 213 -7.26 -0.63 0.60
CA LEU A 213 -8.55 0.08 0.60
C LEU A 213 -8.85 0.78 -0.72
N HIS A 214 -10.13 0.90 -0.99
CA HIS A 214 -10.70 1.71 -2.07
C HIS A 214 -10.59 3.20 -1.76
N VAL A 215 -9.81 3.94 -2.50
CA VAL A 215 -9.59 5.40 -2.46
C VAL A 215 -9.23 5.96 -1.07
N TRP A 216 -10.12 5.86 -0.09
CA TRP A 216 -9.99 6.42 1.26
C TRP A 216 -10.78 5.60 2.28
N PRO A 217 -10.37 5.55 3.57
CA PRO A 217 -11.08 4.83 4.62
C PRO A 217 -12.38 5.57 5.06
N ASP A 218 -13.36 5.69 4.16
CA ASP A 218 -14.70 6.21 4.44
C ASP A 218 -15.49 5.30 5.39
N SER A 219 -16.72 5.68 5.74
CA SER A 219 -17.56 4.91 6.67
C SER A 219 -17.77 3.46 6.24
N ALA A 220 -17.93 3.21 4.94
CA ALA A 220 -18.09 1.86 4.40
C ALA A 220 -16.80 1.04 4.51
N MET A 221 -15.63 1.66 4.26
CA MET A 221 -14.34 1.00 4.42
C MET A 221 -14.01 0.78 5.90
N ARG A 222 -14.25 1.75 6.78
CA ARG A 222 -14.07 1.58 8.23
C ARG A 222 -14.93 0.44 8.79
N ALA A 223 -16.16 0.26 8.31
CA ALA A 223 -17.00 -0.88 8.70
C ALA A 223 -16.38 -2.23 8.30
N ARG A 224 -15.80 -2.33 7.08
CA ARG A 224 -15.08 -3.53 6.63
C ARG A 224 -13.80 -3.75 7.45
N MET A 225 -13.04 -2.69 7.72
CA MET A 225 -11.86 -2.76 8.58
C MET A 225 -12.21 -3.23 9.99
N THR A 226 -13.29 -2.74 10.58
CA THR A 226 -13.76 -3.19 11.91
C THR A 226 -14.04 -4.69 11.92
N ALA A 227 -14.74 -5.19 10.91
CA ALA A 227 -15.06 -6.61 10.79
C ALA A 227 -13.80 -7.47 10.60
N ASP A 228 -12.82 -6.99 9.86
CA ASP A 228 -11.55 -7.66 9.62
C ASP A 228 -10.67 -7.61 10.88
N LEU A 229 -10.42 -6.44 11.44
CA LEU A 229 -9.58 -6.23 12.62
C LEU A 229 -10.11 -6.92 13.88
N SER A 230 -11.40 -7.27 13.94
CA SER A 230 -11.94 -8.08 15.03
C SER A 230 -11.32 -9.47 15.14
N ARG A 231 -10.67 -9.94 14.07
CA ARG A 231 -10.00 -11.25 13.97
C ARG A 231 -8.47 -11.14 14.06
N VAL A 232 -7.95 -9.91 14.05
CA VAL A 232 -6.52 -9.62 14.11
C VAL A 232 -6.13 -9.33 15.56
N ALA A 233 -5.08 -9.96 16.06
CA ALA A 233 -4.61 -9.69 17.42
C ALA A 233 -4.20 -8.21 17.55
N ARG A 234 -4.57 -7.57 18.66
CA ARG A 234 -4.22 -6.16 18.92
C ARG A 234 -2.72 -5.88 18.96
N SER A 235 -1.91 -6.90 19.16
CA SER A 235 -0.45 -6.81 19.10
C SER A 235 0.13 -6.90 17.68
N THR A 236 -0.66 -7.29 16.68
CA THR A 236 -0.24 -7.37 15.28
C THR A 236 -0.26 -5.97 14.68
N PRO A 237 0.87 -5.45 14.19
CA PRO A 237 0.89 -4.16 13.52
C PRO A 237 0.09 -4.20 12.22
N VAL A 238 -0.68 -3.14 11.99
CA VAL A 238 -1.51 -2.98 10.80
C VAL A 238 -0.95 -1.83 9.96
N VAL A 239 -0.76 -2.10 8.67
CA VAL A 239 -0.35 -1.14 7.66
C VAL A 239 -1.48 -0.96 6.66
N VAL A 240 -1.94 0.28 6.50
CA VAL A 240 -2.98 0.65 5.51
C VAL A 240 -2.31 1.11 4.23
N VAL A 241 -2.80 0.63 3.10
CA VAL A 241 -2.42 1.06 1.75
C VAL A 241 -3.68 1.52 1.03
N THR A 242 -3.69 2.76 0.57
CA THR A 242 -4.83 3.35 -0.12
C THR A 242 -4.35 4.47 -1.05
N HIS A 243 -5.27 5.23 -1.65
CA HIS A 243 -4.90 6.27 -2.60
C HIS A 243 -4.79 7.65 -1.96
N ASP A 244 -5.85 8.11 -1.31
CA ASP A 244 -5.88 9.45 -0.72
C ASP A 244 -5.11 9.54 0.60
N GLN A 245 -4.59 10.73 0.87
CA GLN A 245 -4.04 11.10 2.17
C GLN A 245 -5.11 11.01 3.27
N PRO A 246 -4.72 10.87 4.55
CA PRO A 246 -5.68 10.84 5.65
C PRO A 246 -6.59 12.09 5.73
N ASP A 247 -6.08 13.24 5.30
CA ASP A 247 -6.80 14.51 5.12
C ASP A 247 -7.36 14.64 3.70
N ALA A 248 -8.10 13.61 3.25
CA ALA A 248 -8.62 13.49 1.90
C ALA A 248 -9.26 14.79 1.36
N GLU A 249 -9.09 15.01 0.07
CA GLU A 249 -9.63 16.19 -0.60
C GLU A 249 -11.15 16.20 -0.56
N ALA A 250 -11.71 17.35 -0.20
CA ALA A 250 -13.17 17.53 -0.08
C ALA A 250 -13.94 17.14 -1.35
N LYS A 251 -13.33 17.36 -2.52
CA LYS A 251 -13.93 17.02 -3.82
C LYS A 251 -14.26 15.53 -4.00
N HIS A 252 -13.62 14.64 -3.24
CA HIS A 252 -13.85 13.20 -3.34
C HIS A 252 -15.09 12.73 -2.58
N PHE A 253 -15.59 13.53 -1.65
CA PHE A 253 -16.80 13.21 -0.87
C PHE A 253 -18.09 13.45 -1.66
N VAL A 254 -19.19 12.90 -1.16
CA VAL A 254 -20.52 13.17 -1.70
C VAL A 254 -20.89 14.63 -1.45
N ASN A 255 -21.24 15.36 -2.53
CA ASN A 255 -21.62 16.75 -2.42
C ASN A 255 -23.01 16.91 -1.75
N PRO A 256 -23.11 17.51 -0.56
CA PRO A 256 -24.38 17.71 0.11
C PRO A 256 -25.30 18.70 -0.62
N ASN A 257 -24.79 19.51 -1.54
CA ASN A 257 -25.54 20.48 -2.32
C ASN A 257 -26.18 19.90 -3.59
N GLY A 258 -26.01 18.60 -3.84
CA GLY A 258 -26.84 17.82 -4.74
C GLY A 258 -26.43 17.77 -6.21
N ARG A 259 -25.41 18.45 -6.67
CA ARG A 259 -24.84 18.23 -8.01
C ARG A 259 -23.52 17.49 -7.95
N HIS A 260 -23.33 16.56 -8.87
CA HIS A 260 -22.26 15.58 -8.81
C HIS A 260 -21.43 15.53 -10.10
N ASP A 261 -21.25 16.68 -10.72
CA ASP A 261 -20.42 16.81 -11.91
C ASP A 261 -19.19 17.64 -11.53
N ILE A 262 -18.01 17.09 -11.64
CA ILE A 262 -16.76 17.80 -11.33
C ILE A 262 -16.57 19.06 -12.18
N ASN A 263 -17.28 19.17 -13.32
CA ASN A 263 -17.30 20.37 -14.15
C ASN A 263 -18.46 21.29 -13.82
N ALA A 264 -19.35 20.87 -12.93
CA ALA A 264 -20.31 21.76 -12.35
C ALA A 264 -19.59 22.77 -11.44
N ARG A 265 -20.30 23.79 -11.03
CA ARG A 265 -19.75 24.88 -10.23
C ARG A 265 -19.12 24.43 -8.92
N ASP A 266 -19.56 23.30 -8.39
CA ASP A 266 -19.11 22.74 -7.11
C ASP A 266 -17.95 21.72 -7.25
N GLN A 267 -17.72 21.17 -8.44
CA GLN A 267 -16.57 20.32 -8.80
C GLN A 267 -16.34 19.10 -7.90
N PHE A 268 -17.38 18.47 -7.38
CA PHE A 268 -17.30 17.24 -6.60
C PHE A 268 -17.30 15.98 -7.46
N GLU A 269 -16.57 14.95 -7.05
CA GLU A 269 -16.44 13.67 -7.75
C GLU A 269 -17.38 12.58 -7.23
N ASN A 270 -17.82 12.67 -5.99
CA ASN A 270 -18.80 11.77 -5.35
C ASN A 270 -18.35 10.31 -5.32
N MET A 271 -17.13 10.06 -4.90
CA MET A 271 -16.53 8.72 -4.87
C MET A 271 -16.66 8.03 -3.54
N LEU A 272 -16.76 8.78 -2.45
CA LEU A 272 -16.78 8.27 -1.07
C LEU A 272 -18.21 8.16 -0.56
N ALA A 273 -18.43 7.28 0.42
CA ALA A 273 -19.76 7.05 0.99
C ALA A 273 -20.22 8.20 1.90
N ASP A 274 -19.30 8.95 2.46
CA ASP A 274 -19.57 9.99 3.43
C ASP A 274 -19.85 11.34 2.77
N GLN A 275 -20.72 12.13 3.35
CA GLN A 275 -21.02 13.47 2.88
C GLN A 275 -19.99 14.46 3.39
N PHE A 276 -19.65 15.41 2.54
CA PHE A 276 -18.92 16.59 2.92
C PHE A 276 -19.79 17.50 3.78
N ALA A 277 -19.58 17.53 5.09
CA ALA A 277 -20.54 18.12 6.03
C ALA A 277 -20.20 19.54 6.49
N ASP A 278 -18.93 19.94 6.46
CA ASP A 278 -18.45 21.20 7.04
C ASP A 278 -18.11 22.26 6.02
N GLY A 279 -18.32 22.02 4.72
CA GLY A 279 -18.03 23.00 3.71
C GLY A 279 -18.88 22.85 2.48
N THR A 280 -18.85 23.88 1.69
CA THR A 280 -19.53 23.95 0.39
C THR A 280 -18.56 24.15 -0.76
N SER A 281 -17.25 24.22 -0.46
CA SER A 281 -16.17 24.42 -1.40
C SER A 281 -15.31 23.18 -1.51
N VAL A 282 -14.82 22.89 -2.72
CA VAL A 282 -13.88 21.79 -3.00
C VAL A 282 -12.56 21.94 -2.24
N ASP A 283 -12.18 23.18 -1.94
CA ASP A 283 -10.91 23.50 -1.25
C ASP A 283 -11.04 23.45 0.28
N ALA A 284 -12.26 23.30 0.80
CA ALA A 284 -12.46 23.19 2.24
C ALA A 284 -12.36 21.73 2.68
N PRO A 285 -11.45 21.38 3.61
CA PRO A 285 -11.32 20.02 4.07
C PRO A 285 -12.55 19.58 4.87
N SER A 286 -12.94 18.31 4.73
CA SER A 286 -14.00 17.73 5.56
C SER A 286 -13.44 17.33 6.93
N THR A 287 -13.32 18.26 7.85
CA THR A 287 -12.80 17.98 9.20
C THR A 287 -13.68 16.99 9.97
N ARG A 288 -14.98 16.92 9.66
CA ARG A 288 -15.88 15.91 10.24
C ARG A 288 -15.46 14.50 9.86
N GLU A 289 -15.19 14.25 8.59
CA GLU A 289 -14.81 12.91 8.12
C GLU A 289 -13.39 12.56 8.55
N GLN A 290 -12.49 13.53 8.58
CA GLN A 290 -11.15 13.35 9.16
C GLN A 290 -11.21 13.02 10.65
N ARG A 291 -12.07 13.67 11.45
CA ARG A 291 -12.30 13.30 12.85
C ARG A 291 -12.87 11.91 13.00
N ALA A 292 -13.72 11.47 12.07
CA ALA A 292 -14.23 10.10 12.08
C ALA A 292 -13.10 9.08 11.84
N LEU A 293 -12.15 9.40 10.94
CA LEU A 293 -10.95 8.58 10.73
C LEU A 293 -10.01 8.63 11.95
N GLU A 294 -9.78 9.81 12.54
CA GLU A 294 -8.96 9.97 13.74
C GLU A 294 -9.48 9.12 14.90
N ARG A 295 -10.79 9.18 15.19
CA ARG A 295 -11.41 8.31 16.20
C ARG A 295 -11.22 6.84 15.88
N PHE A 296 -11.45 6.44 14.63
CA PHE A 296 -11.30 5.06 14.20
C PHE A 296 -9.86 4.55 14.44
N VAL A 297 -8.84 5.33 14.09
CA VAL A 297 -7.43 4.98 14.34
C VAL A 297 -7.14 4.92 15.85
N SER A 298 -7.69 5.85 16.64
CA SER A 298 -7.56 5.84 18.10
C SER A 298 -8.17 4.58 18.74
N GLU A 299 -9.31 4.10 18.23
CA GLU A 299 -9.97 2.88 18.69
C GLU A 299 -9.24 1.60 18.25
N HIS A 300 -8.41 1.70 17.20
CA HIS A 300 -7.64 0.61 16.63
C HIS A 300 -6.12 0.91 16.67
N PRO A 301 -5.50 0.96 17.85
CA PRO A 301 -4.11 1.42 18.02
C PRO A 301 -3.06 0.53 17.33
N GLN A 302 -3.44 -0.65 16.83
CA GLN A 302 -2.62 -1.51 15.98
C GLN A 302 -2.42 -0.94 14.56
N ILE A 303 -3.24 0.02 14.10
CA ILE A 303 -3.02 0.74 12.84
C ILE A 303 -1.87 1.72 13.05
N ARG A 304 -0.70 1.44 12.45
CA ARG A 304 0.53 2.15 12.74
C ARG A 304 1.16 2.85 11.55
N ALA A 305 0.79 2.47 10.34
CA ALA A 305 1.33 3.07 9.14
C ALA A 305 0.25 3.21 8.06
N TYR A 306 0.40 4.23 7.22
CA TYR A 306 -0.52 4.58 6.15
C TYR A 306 0.28 5.00 4.92
N PHE A 307 0.13 4.26 3.82
CA PHE A 307 0.78 4.53 2.53
C PHE A 307 -0.24 5.06 1.54
N HIS A 308 0.11 6.13 0.84
CA HIS A 308 -0.79 6.78 -0.11
C HIS A 308 -0.07 7.52 -1.25
N GLY A 309 -0.81 7.83 -2.33
CA GLY A 309 -0.41 8.65 -3.47
C GLY A 309 -1.14 9.97 -3.55
N ASN A 310 -1.84 10.21 -4.65
CA ASN A 310 -2.72 11.32 -5.01
C ASN A 310 -2.03 12.69 -5.13
N SER A 311 -1.27 13.11 -4.15
CA SER A 311 -0.69 14.48 -4.08
C SER A 311 0.64 14.64 -4.81
N ASN A 312 1.21 13.57 -5.37
CA ASN A 312 2.31 13.56 -6.34
C ASN A 312 3.66 14.15 -5.86
N TRP A 313 4.08 13.90 -4.61
CA TRP A 313 5.47 14.13 -4.14
C TRP A 313 5.83 13.15 -3.04
N ASN A 314 7.13 12.89 -2.88
CA ASN A 314 7.59 12.00 -1.81
C ASN A 314 7.66 12.75 -0.49
N GLU A 315 7.05 12.18 0.56
CA GLU A 315 7.06 12.73 1.90
C GLU A 315 6.84 11.65 2.96
N PHE A 316 7.53 11.78 4.09
CA PHE A 316 7.34 10.99 5.29
C PHE A 316 6.90 11.93 6.41
N TYR A 317 5.71 11.70 6.96
CA TYR A 317 5.15 12.58 7.99
C TYR A 317 4.31 11.80 9.00
N GLU A 318 3.92 12.47 10.06
CA GLU A 318 3.01 11.94 11.07
C GLU A 318 1.68 12.68 11.00
N TRP A 319 0.63 11.96 10.61
CA TRP A 319 -0.71 12.50 10.66
C TRP A 319 -1.27 12.38 12.07
N ARG A 320 -1.71 13.50 12.63
CA ARG A 320 -2.18 13.58 14.01
C ARG A 320 -3.68 13.66 14.15
N GLY A 321 -4.40 13.79 13.03
CA GLY A 321 -5.82 14.09 12.99
C GLY A 321 -6.13 15.57 13.30
N PRO A 322 -7.38 16.02 13.04
CA PRO A 322 -7.81 17.39 13.32
C PRO A 322 -7.73 17.78 14.80
N ASP A 323 -7.94 16.83 15.70
CA ASP A 323 -7.94 17.04 17.15
C ASP A 323 -6.60 16.66 17.82
N HIS A 324 -5.60 16.26 17.01
CA HIS A 324 -4.24 15.91 17.44
C HIS A 324 -4.16 14.79 18.49
N THR A 325 -5.08 13.80 18.43
CA THR A 325 -5.19 12.74 19.43
C THR A 325 -4.44 11.46 19.08
N ILE A 326 -3.91 11.36 17.87
CA ILE A 326 -3.19 10.18 17.35
C ILE A 326 -1.82 10.56 16.79
N ALA A 327 -1.03 9.51 16.49
CA ALA A 327 0.23 9.62 15.76
C ALA A 327 0.30 8.48 14.75
N LEU A 328 -0.09 8.76 13.51
CA LEU A 328 -0.10 7.80 12.42
C LEU A 328 1.05 8.09 11.46
N HIS A 329 2.03 7.18 11.39
CA HIS A 329 3.12 7.31 10.43
C HIS A 329 2.59 7.22 9.01
N THR A 330 2.80 8.25 8.23
CA THR A 330 2.20 8.40 6.90
C THR A 330 3.27 8.58 5.84
N PHE A 331 3.11 7.88 4.72
CA PHE A 331 4.09 7.78 3.65
C PHE A 331 3.42 8.12 2.33
N ARG A 332 3.76 9.27 1.77
CA ARG A 332 3.32 9.72 0.46
C ARG A 332 4.41 9.44 -0.56
N VAL A 333 4.05 8.87 -1.70
CA VAL A 333 5.00 8.60 -2.78
C VAL A 333 4.85 9.56 -3.95
N ASP A 334 5.94 9.78 -4.69
CA ASP A 334 5.94 10.60 -5.91
C ASP A 334 5.25 9.88 -7.08
N SER A 335 4.75 10.67 -8.03
CA SER A 335 4.20 10.18 -9.31
C SER A 335 5.28 10.18 -10.39
N PRO A 336 5.43 9.10 -11.16
CA PRO A 336 6.34 9.10 -12.30
C PRO A 336 5.90 10.05 -13.42
N MET A 337 4.62 10.43 -13.46
CA MET A 337 4.06 11.25 -14.55
C MET A 337 3.79 12.71 -14.15
N LYS A 338 3.30 12.95 -12.93
CA LYS A 338 2.84 14.26 -12.46
C LYS A 338 3.59 14.79 -11.24
N GLY A 339 4.66 14.14 -10.83
CA GLY A 339 5.37 14.47 -9.60
C GLY A 339 5.70 15.96 -9.48
N ALA A 340 5.35 16.57 -8.34
CA ALA A 340 5.48 18.01 -8.14
C ALA A 340 6.94 18.50 -8.29
N ALA A 341 7.91 17.76 -7.74
CA ALA A 341 9.31 18.05 -7.90
C ALA A 341 9.92 17.40 -9.14
N SER A 342 9.53 16.14 -9.43
CA SER A 342 10.14 15.35 -10.49
C SER A 342 9.72 15.80 -11.89
N THR A 343 8.60 16.50 -12.06
CA THR A 343 8.23 17.08 -13.35
C THR A 343 9.21 18.16 -13.81
N ALA A 344 9.70 18.98 -12.89
CA ALA A 344 10.69 20.01 -13.19
C ALA A 344 12.13 19.45 -13.24
N ASP A 345 12.42 18.41 -12.46
CA ASP A 345 13.74 17.78 -12.36
C ASP A 345 13.56 16.25 -12.33
N GLU A 346 13.73 15.61 -13.49
CA GLU A 346 13.56 14.16 -13.62
C GLU A 346 14.52 13.32 -12.77
N THR A 347 15.58 13.93 -12.21
CA THR A 347 16.49 13.26 -11.25
C THR A 347 15.85 13.05 -9.88
N LYS A 348 14.68 13.63 -9.64
CA LYS A 348 13.86 13.46 -8.44
C LYS A 348 12.82 12.34 -8.55
N LEU A 349 12.71 11.71 -9.71
CA LEU A 349 11.82 10.54 -9.87
C LEU A 349 12.16 9.46 -8.85
N SER A 350 11.19 9.12 -8.02
CA SER A 350 11.40 8.19 -6.90
C SER A 350 10.22 7.23 -6.69
N PHE A 351 10.51 6.16 -5.96
CA PHE A 351 9.53 5.29 -5.32
C PHE A 351 10.04 4.94 -3.91
N GLN A 352 9.23 4.26 -3.12
CA GLN A 352 9.59 3.89 -1.74
C GLN A 352 9.91 2.41 -1.62
N VAL A 353 10.90 2.10 -0.77
CA VAL A 353 11.23 0.74 -0.34
C VAL A 353 11.06 0.67 1.16
N ALA A 354 10.13 -0.14 1.61
CA ALA A 354 9.85 -0.37 3.02
C ALA A 354 10.38 -1.72 3.47
N THR A 355 11.05 -1.75 4.60
CA THR A 355 11.54 -2.96 5.25
C THR A 355 11.06 -2.98 6.69
N ILE A 356 10.37 -4.05 7.10
CA ILE A 356 9.88 -4.25 8.47
C ILE A 356 10.56 -5.49 9.02
N ASP A 357 11.13 -5.41 10.21
CA ASP A 357 11.78 -6.52 10.87
C ASP A 357 10.83 -7.32 11.79
N ALA A 358 11.34 -8.42 12.36
CA ALA A 358 10.60 -9.25 13.29
C ALA A 358 10.24 -8.53 14.62
N ALA A 359 10.90 -7.42 14.93
CA ALA A 359 10.59 -6.58 16.08
C ALA A 359 9.48 -5.56 15.79
N ALA A 360 8.89 -5.60 14.58
CA ALA A 360 7.92 -4.64 14.07
C ALA A 360 8.48 -3.20 14.05
N VAL A 361 9.76 -3.06 13.73
CA VAL A 361 10.37 -1.79 13.35
C VAL A 361 10.33 -1.69 11.83
N MET A 362 9.98 -0.53 11.30
CA MET A 362 9.91 -0.28 9.86
C MET A 362 10.87 0.83 9.46
N THR A 363 11.66 0.58 8.42
CA THR A 363 12.42 1.64 7.73
C THR A 363 11.85 1.81 6.33
N VAL A 364 11.41 3.04 6.01
CA VAL A 364 10.99 3.43 4.66
C VAL A 364 12.06 4.32 4.05
N ARG A 365 12.46 4.01 2.83
CA ARG A 365 13.50 4.73 2.08
C ARG A 365 12.97 5.19 0.74
N GLU A 366 13.24 6.43 0.41
CA GLU A 366 13.08 6.93 -0.95
C GLU A 366 14.19 6.39 -1.86
N TYR A 367 13.82 5.84 -3.01
CA TYR A 367 14.73 5.36 -4.02
C TYR A 367 14.64 6.21 -5.28
N LEU A 368 15.64 7.06 -5.50
CA LEU A 368 15.75 7.93 -6.67
C LEU A 368 16.29 7.10 -7.83
N TRP A 369 15.45 6.80 -8.80
CA TRP A 369 15.73 5.80 -9.82
C TRP A 369 16.20 6.36 -11.18
N ASN A 370 16.20 7.68 -11.35
CA ASN A 370 16.59 8.34 -12.61
C ASN A 370 17.63 9.45 -12.39
N VAL A 371 18.58 9.24 -11.48
CA VAL A 371 19.57 10.28 -11.10
C VAL A 371 20.57 10.64 -12.19
N ASP A 372 20.79 9.76 -13.17
CA ASP A 372 21.56 10.04 -14.37
C ASP A 372 20.70 9.70 -15.62
N PRO A 373 19.92 10.65 -16.13
CA PRO A 373 19.06 10.43 -17.29
C PRO A 373 19.81 10.04 -18.56
N ARG A 374 21.10 10.41 -18.66
CA ARG A 374 21.94 10.11 -19.84
C ARG A 374 22.53 8.71 -19.78
N HIS A 375 22.78 8.21 -18.57
CA HIS A 375 23.33 6.88 -18.32
C HIS A 375 22.43 6.12 -17.34
N PRO A 376 21.21 5.79 -17.75
CA PRO A 376 20.19 5.29 -16.83
C PRO A 376 20.57 3.98 -16.12
N ALA A 377 21.55 3.22 -16.63
CA ALA A 377 22.08 2.05 -15.93
C ALA A 377 23.05 2.40 -14.79
N ALA A 378 23.64 3.61 -14.80
CA ALA A 378 24.86 3.92 -14.06
C ALA A 378 24.63 4.43 -12.63
N GLY A 379 23.41 4.73 -12.21
CA GLY A 379 23.31 5.29 -10.87
C GLY A 379 21.91 5.27 -10.27
N VAL A 380 21.88 4.85 -9.04
CA VAL A 380 20.75 5.00 -8.16
C VAL A 380 21.21 5.79 -6.94
N ARG A 381 20.31 6.54 -6.34
CA ARG A 381 20.59 7.25 -5.10
C ARG A 381 19.45 7.00 -4.13
N TRP A 382 19.81 6.70 -2.92
CA TRP A 382 18.86 6.72 -1.82
C TRP A 382 18.66 8.18 -1.39
N GLY A 383 17.39 8.57 -1.23
CA GLY A 383 16.96 9.88 -0.77
C GLY A 383 16.67 9.89 0.71
N ALA A 384 15.51 10.43 1.09
CA ALA A 384 15.05 10.44 2.46
C ALA A 384 14.86 9.04 3.02
N ALA A 385 15.08 8.88 4.33
CA ALA A 385 14.80 7.65 5.06
C ALA A 385 14.23 7.97 6.44
N VAL A 386 13.32 7.13 6.93
CA VAL A 386 12.79 7.21 8.29
C VAL A 386 12.63 5.80 8.86
N THR A 387 12.92 5.66 10.15
CA THR A 387 12.71 4.42 10.90
C THR A 387 11.70 4.67 12.01
N VAL A 388 10.65 3.84 12.07
CA VAL A 388 9.52 3.98 13.00
C VAL A 388 9.18 2.63 13.64
N ALA A 389 8.67 2.66 14.87
CA ALA A 389 8.16 1.47 15.54
C ALA A 389 6.67 1.29 15.21
N LEU A 390 6.30 0.08 14.76
CA LEU A 390 4.93 -0.27 14.45
C LEU A 390 4.18 -0.95 15.62
N ARG A 391 4.87 -1.29 16.71
CA ARG A 391 4.21 -1.86 17.88
C ARG A 391 3.24 -0.83 18.47
N PRO A 392 2.03 -1.25 18.85
CA PRO A 392 1.13 -0.40 19.62
C PRO A 392 1.83 0.10 20.89
N TYR A 393 1.56 1.33 21.28
CA TYR A 393 2.03 1.80 22.58
C TYR A 393 1.38 0.92 23.67
N SER A 394 2.19 0.29 24.52
CA SER A 394 1.69 -0.28 25.76
C SER A 394 1.27 0.89 26.64
N HIS A 395 -0.02 1.10 26.80
CA HIS A 395 -0.53 1.94 27.87
C HIS A 395 -0.16 1.21 29.19
N ASN A 396 0.88 1.70 29.87
CA ASN A 396 1.17 1.34 31.24
C ASN A 396 0.10 1.91 32.16
#